data_978d4c29176d9abb7f067fcbaa5b16dd
#
_entry.id   978d4c29176d9abb7f067fcbaa5b16dd
#
_cell.length_a   1.000
_cell.length_b   1.000
_cell.length_c   1.000
_cell.angle_alpha   90.00
_cell.angle_beta   90.00
_cell.angle_gamma   90.00
#
_symmetry.space_group_name_H-M   'P 1'
#
loop_
_entity.id
_entity.type
_entity.pdbx_description
1 polymer ?
#
loop_
_entity_poly.entity_id
_entity_poly.type
_entity_poly.pdbx_seq_one_letter_code
_entity_poly.pdbx_strand_id
1 'polypeptide(L)'
;MIISRETFRFVMTIAITALLLVSPVLSVSQSTVTQFRVDPLVIELDEIQWGQPGGGNGVPIGVQTSRQGTDPETGGITYYAKFPAGSHFDLHWHTHDEFVVVVSGELTIVLGDESHDLSVGSYIVIPGKLNHSWDVPVAGEDAIILVRRAGPADFNFVDK
;
A
#
# COMPACT_ATOMS: atom_id res chain seq x y z
N MET A 1 -11.75 86.88 67.22
CA MET A 1 -10.72 86.76 66.10
C MET A 1 -10.61 85.31 65.80
N ILE A 2 -11.36 84.82 64.81
CA ILE A 2 -11.51 83.41 64.45
C ILE A 2 -10.86 83.24 63.14
N ILE A 3 -9.78 82.43 63.11
CA ILE A 3 -9.10 82.09 61.89
C ILE A 3 -9.62 80.75 61.34
N SER A 4 -10.25 80.84 60.20
CA SER A 4 -10.77 79.65 59.41
C SER A 4 -9.62 78.94 58.74
N ARG A 5 -9.53 77.64 58.95
CA ARG A 5 -8.59 76.74 58.22
C ARG A 5 -9.40 76.08 57.03
N GLU A 6 -9.11 76.45 55.85
CA GLU A 6 -9.54 75.74 54.67
C GLU A 6 -8.62 74.55 54.38
N THR A 7 -9.20 73.37 54.41
CA THR A 7 -8.49 72.14 54.07
C THR A 7 -8.64 71.90 52.54
N PHE A 8 -7.50 72.06 51.86
CA PHE A 8 -7.36 71.73 50.42
C PHE A 8 -7.32 70.22 50.24
N ARG A 9 -8.38 69.62 49.64
CA ARG A 9 -8.39 68.23 49.29
C ARG A 9 -7.85 68.07 47.86
N PHE A 10 -6.64 67.48 47.79
CA PHE A 10 -6.03 67.06 46.50
C PHE A 10 -6.68 65.76 46.05
N VAL A 11 -7.48 65.80 45.01
CA VAL A 11 -8.01 64.58 44.36
C VAL A 11 -6.99 64.12 43.31
N MET A 12 -6.30 63.03 43.63
CA MET A 12 -5.33 62.42 42.70
C MET A 12 -6.08 61.42 41.81
N THR A 13 -6.34 61.81 40.56
CA THR A 13 -6.94 60.95 39.56
C THR A 13 -5.89 60.00 39.01
N ILE A 14 -5.97 58.73 39.42
CA ILE A 14 -5.12 57.67 38.84
C ILE A 14 -5.74 57.21 37.52
N ALA A 15 -5.13 57.58 36.42
CA ALA A 15 -5.48 57.03 35.10
C ALA A 15 -4.88 55.64 34.97
N ILE A 16 -5.69 54.58 35.03
CA ILE A 16 -5.29 53.22 34.74
C ILE A 16 -5.33 53.04 33.23
N THR A 17 -4.15 53.06 32.59
CA THR A 17 -4.01 52.71 31.17
C THR A 17 -4.00 51.18 31.04
N ALA A 18 -5.12 50.60 30.64
CA ALA A 18 -5.21 49.17 30.34
C ALA A 18 -4.46 48.88 29.02
N LEU A 19 -3.28 48.28 29.13
CA LEU A 19 -2.50 47.79 27.99
C LEU A 19 -3.11 46.46 27.55
N LEU A 20 -3.92 46.46 26.46
CA LEU A 20 -4.47 45.27 25.80
C LEU A 20 -3.30 44.54 25.07
N LEU A 21 -2.78 43.52 25.69
CA LEU A 21 -1.87 42.56 25.04
C LEU A 21 -2.67 41.71 24.05
N VAL A 22 -2.66 42.11 22.80
CA VAL A 22 -3.16 41.26 21.68
C VAL A 22 -2.13 40.17 21.44
N SER A 23 -2.38 38.98 22.00
CA SER A 23 -1.60 37.80 21.66
C SER A 23 -1.95 37.34 20.25
N PRO A 24 -0.98 37.15 19.33
CA PRO A 24 -1.28 36.58 18.05
C PRO A 24 -1.71 35.11 18.25
N VAL A 25 -2.95 34.81 17.95
CA VAL A 25 -3.44 33.42 17.85
C VAL A 25 -2.80 32.83 16.62
N LEU A 26 -1.73 32.03 16.81
CA LEU A 26 -1.19 31.19 15.76
C LEU A 26 -2.26 30.18 15.37
N SER A 27 -2.96 30.45 14.26
CA SER A 27 -3.86 29.47 13.62
C SER A 27 -2.99 28.32 13.12
N VAL A 28 -2.90 27.25 13.90
CA VAL A 28 -2.40 25.98 13.40
C VAL A 28 -3.40 25.48 12.37
N SER A 29 -3.07 25.59 11.10
CA SER A 29 -3.81 24.96 10.02
C SER A 29 -3.75 23.45 10.25
N GLN A 30 -4.83 22.88 10.75
CA GLN A 30 -4.98 21.43 10.80
C GLN A 30 -5.09 20.96 9.35
N SER A 31 -4.00 20.40 8.82
CA SER A 31 -4.06 19.62 7.59
C SER A 31 -5.05 18.50 7.85
N THR A 32 -6.21 18.57 7.21
CA THR A 32 -7.15 17.45 7.15
C THR A 32 -6.47 16.35 6.39
N VAL A 33 -5.86 15.40 7.11
CA VAL A 33 -5.44 14.13 6.51
C VAL A 33 -6.73 13.49 6.02
N THR A 34 -6.92 13.50 4.71
CA THR A 34 -8.01 12.75 4.08
C THR A 34 -7.70 11.27 4.32
N GLN A 35 -8.31 10.69 5.35
CA GLN A 35 -8.17 9.28 5.62
C GLN A 35 -8.92 8.54 4.50
N PHE A 36 -8.18 7.93 3.60
CA PHE A 36 -8.76 7.04 2.59
C PHE A 36 -9.46 5.90 3.30
N ARG A 37 -10.78 5.88 3.21
CA ARG A 37 -11.59 4.81 3.76
C ARG A 37 -11.68 3.70 2.72
N VAL A 38 -11.14 2.53 3.05
CA VAL A 38 -11.34 1.31 2.27
C VAL A 38 -12.65 0.67 2.74
N ASP A 39 -13.55 0.36 1.82
CA ASP A 39 -14.77 -0.38 2.14
C ASP A 39 -14.43 -1.83 2.47
N PRO A 40 -15.11 -2.45 3.45
CA PRO A 40 -14.92 -3.85 3.75
C PRO A 40 -15.20 -4.74 2.53
N LEU A 41 -14.32 -5.69 2.25
CA LEU A 41 -14.45 -6.66 1.18
C LEU A 41 -14.19 -8.07 1.74
N VAL A 42 -15.10 -9.00 1.49
CA VAL A 42 -14.95 -10.43 1.80
C VAL A 42 -15.21 -11.19 0.51
N ILE A 43 -14.27 -12.03 0.11
CA ILE A 43 -14.41 -12.90 -1.07
C ILE A 43 -13.85 -14.28 -0.70
N GLU A 44 -14.66 -15.29 -0.82
CA GLU A 44 -14.23 -16.67 -0.71
C GLU A 44 -13.49 -17.10 -2.00
N LEU A 45 -12.57 -18.05 -1.89
CA LEU A 45 -11.71 -18.47 -3.01
C LEU A 45 -12.50 -19.00 -4.21
N ASP A 46 -13.61 -19.69 -3.97
CA ASP A 46 -14.51 -20.24 -4.98
C ASP A 46 -15.45 -19.19 -5.61
N GLU A 47 -15.55 -18.01 -5.00
CA GLU A 47 -16.34 -16.89 -5.50
C GLU A 47 -15.52 -15.92 -6.38
N ILE A 48 -14.21 -16.16 -6.53
CA ILE A 48 -13.33 -15.29 -7.32
C ILE A 48 -13.80 -15.20 -8.76
N GLN A 49 -14.03 -13.97 -9.20
CA GLN A 49 -14.33 -13.69 -10.61
C GLN A 49 -13.03 -13.57 -11.41
N TRP A 50 -12.71 -14.63 -12.14
CA TRP A 50 -11.51 -14.70 -12.96
C TRP A 50 -11.68 -13.91 -14.26
N GLY A 51 -10.65 -13.16 -14.64
CA GLY A 51 -10.53 -12.56 -15.98
C GLY A 51 -10.42 -13.63 -17.07
N GLN A 52 -10.50 -13.19 -18.32
CA GLN A 52 -10.29 -14.09 -19.46
C GLN A 52 -8.84 -14.64 -19.44
N PRO A 53 -8.63 -15.90 -19.85
CA PRO A 53 -7.30 -16.43 -20.02
C PRO A 53 -6.46 -15.55 -20.95
N GLY A 54 -5.26 -15.21 -20.50
CA GLY A 54 -4.30 -14.34 -21.20
C GLY A 54 -2.95 -15.00 -21.36
N GLY A 55 -1.91 -14.18 -21.46
CA GLY A 55 -0.51 -14.61 -21.51
C GLY A 55 0.17 -14.31 -22.85
N GLY A 56 1.41 -14.76 -22.98
CA GLY A 56 2.30 -14.45 -24.10
C GLY A 56 3.40 -13.45 -23.74
N ASN A 57 4.44 -13.35 -24.58
CA ASN A 57 5.59 -12.46 -24.34
C ASN A 57 6.25 -12.67 -22.95
N GLY A 58 6.47 -13.95 -22.59
CA GLY A 58 7.07 -14.32 -21.31
C GLY A 58 6.07 -14.62 -20.19
N VAL A 59 4.84 -14.15 -20.30
CA VAL A 59 3.76 -14.49 -19.37
C VAL A 59 3.15 -15.84 -19.73
N PRO A 60 2.86 -16.73 -18.77
CA PRO A 60 2.27 -18.05 -19.04
C PRO A 60 0.98 -17.96 -19.87
N ILE A 61 0.88 -18.77 -20.91
CA ILE A 61 -0.37 -18.88 -21.70
C ILE A 61 -1.47 -19.51 -20.84
N GLY A 62 -2.65 -18.91 -20.86
CA GLY A 62 -3.79 -19.35 -20.07
C GLY A 62 -3.87 -18.75 -18.65
N VAL A 63 -2.90 -17.92 -18.27
CA VAL A 63 -2.96 -17.23 -16.97
C VAL A 63 -4.25 -16.42 -16.85
N GLN A 64 -4.86 -16.48 -15.67
CA GLN A 64 -6.03 -15.67 -15.33
C GLN A 64 -5.72 -14.85 -14.08
N THR A 65 -6.24 -13.65 -14.01
CA THR A 65 -6.07 -12.78 -12.85
C THR A 65 -7.41 -12.26 -12.34
N SER A 66 -7.46 -11.94 -11.05
CA SER A 66 -8.61 -11.30 -10.44
C SER A 66 -8.11 -10.20 -9.49
N ARG A 67 -8.32 -8.93 -9.87
CA ARG A 67 -7.91 -7.78 -9.07
C ARG A 67 -8.85 -7.58 -7.89
N GLN A 68 -8.30 -7.47 -6.68
CA GLN A 68 -9.05 -7.30 -5.43
C GLN A 68 -9.04 -5.86 -4.92
N GLY A 69 -7.98 -5.10 -5.21
CA GLY A 69 -7.89 -3.72 -4.75
C GLY A 69 -6.65 -3.00 -5.24
N THR A 70 -6.61 -1.72 -4.90
CA THR A 70 -5.45 -0.84 -5.12
C THR A 70 -5.22 -0.03 -3.87
N ASP A 71 -3.99 -0.01 -3.40
CA ASP A 71 -3.55 0.90 -2.36
C ASP A 71 -3.57 2.34 -2.92
N PRO A 72 -4.37 3.25 -2.37
CA PRO A 72 -4.50 4.61 -2.91
C PRO A 72 -3.27 5.48 -2.67
N GLU A 73 -2.41 5.12 -1.73
CA GLU A 73 -1.20 5.89 -1.40
C GLU A 73 -0.03 5.49 -2.30
N THR A 74 0.12 4.20 -2.58
CA THR A 74 1.26 3.65 -3.32
C THR A 74 0.94 3.28 -4.77
N GLY A 75 -0.34 3.11 -5.11
CA GLY A 75 -0.79 2.56 -6.39
C GLY A 75 -0.58 1.05 -6.50
N GLY A 76 -0.11 0.41 -5.43
CA GLY A 76 0.09 -1.04 -5.36
C GLY A 76 -1.22 -1.79 -5.48
N ILE A 77 -1.23 -2.85 -6.27
CA ILE A 77 -2.41 -3.68 -6.46
C ILE A 77 -2.34 -4.96 -5.64
N THR A 78 -3.51 -5.45 -5.23
CA THR A 78 -3.71 -6.80 -4.69
C THR A 78 -4.54 -7.59 -5.67
N TYR A 79 -4.10 -8.80 -6.04
CA TYR A 79 -4.79 -9.63 -7.01
C TYR A 79 -4.48 -11.12 -6.79
N TYR A 80 -5.39 -11.97 -7.21
CA TYR A 80 -5.10 -13.39 -7.41
C TYR A 80 -4.60 -13.62 -8.84
N ALA A 81 -3.65 -14.55 -8.98
CA ALA A 81 -3.23 -15.07 -10.27
C ALA A 81 -3.35 -16.60 -10.25
N LYS A 82 -3.92 -17.15 -11.31
CA LYS A 82 -4.03 -18.60 -11.53
C LYS A 82 -3.19 -18.97 -12.75
N PHE A 83 -2.25 -19.86 -12.53
CA PHE A 83 -1.32 -20.39 -13.52
C PHE A 83 -1.70 -21.81 -13.87
N PRO A 84 -1.89 -22.14 -15.16
CA PRO A 84 -2.15 -23.51 -15.58
C PRO A 84 -1.03 -24.47 -15.19
N ALA A 85 -1.37 -25.71 -14.89
CA ALA A 85 -0.40 -26.79 -14.72
C ALA A 85 0.52 -26.89 -15.93
N GLY A 86 1.83 -27.07 -15.70
CA GLY A 86 2.85 -27.15 -16.72
C GLY A 86 3.25 -25.78 -17.34
N SER A 87 2.78 -24.68 -16.80
CA SER A 87 3.15 -23.35 -17.29
C SER A 87 4.49 -22.87 -16.73
N HIS A 88 5.15 -22.02 -17.51
CA HIS A 88 6.38 -21.33 -17.15
C HIS A 88 6.22 -19.83 -17.28
N PHE A 89 6.71 -19.06 -16.31
CA PHE A 89 6.80 -17.62 -16.36
C PHE A 89 8.27 -17.25 -16.56
N ASP A 90 8.57 -16.62 -17.68
CA ASP A 90 9.92 -16.25 -18.07
C ASP A 90 10.61 -15.36 -17.04
N LEU A 91 11.92 -15.36 -17.03
CA LEU A 91 12.74 -14.55 -16.14
C LEU A 91 12.42 -13.07 -16.31
N HIS A 92 12.02 -12.45 -15.21
CA HIS A 92 11.62 -11.05 -15.16
C HIS A 92 11.91 -10.42 -13.81
N TRP A 93 11.71 -9.11 -13.71
CA TRP A 93 11.76 -8.35 -12.46
C TRP A 93 10.67 -7.27 -12.45
N HIS A 94 10.39 -6.73 -11.26
CA HIS A 94 9.45 -5.64 -11.06
C HIS A 94 10.14 -4.42 -10.45
N THR A 95 9.61 -3.22 -10.69
CA THR A 95 10.16 -2.00 -10.09
C THR A 95 9.99 -1.98 -8.58
N HIS A 96 8.87 -2.50 -8.08
CA HIS A 96 8.51 -2.50 -6.67
C HIS A 96 8.51 -3.91 -6.07
N ASP A 97 8.65 -3.98 -4.75
CA ASP A 97 8.56 -5.25 -4.04
C ASP A 97 7.22 -5.95 -4.28
N GLU A 98 7.28 -7.27 -4.30
CA GLU A 98 6.14 -8.16 -4.45
C GLU A 98 6.05 -9.09 -3.25
N PHE A 99 4.85 -9.25 -2.71
CA PHE A 99 4.52 -10.13 -1.61
C PHE A 99 3.54 -11.18 -2.11
N VAL A 100 3.90 -12.45 -1.97
CA VAL A 100 3.15 -13.56 -2.56
C VAL A 100 2.82 -14.60 -1.50
N VAL A 101 1.59 -15.11 -1.56
CA VAL A 101 1.14 -16.30 -0.82
C VAL A 101 0.66 -17.34 -1.80
N VAL A 102 1.11 -18.58 -1.66
CA VAL A 102 0.55 -19.71 -2.40
C VAL A 102 -0.78 -20.11 -1.76
N VAL A 103 -1.85 -20.07 -2.53
CA VAL A 103 -3.23 -20.31 -2.06
C VAL A 103 -3.72 -21.71 -2.46
N SER A 104 -3.31 -22.18 -3.64
CA SER A 104 -3.65 -23.53 -4.15
C SER A 104 -2.55 -24.03 -5.08
N GLY A 105 -2.40 -25.34 -5.18
CA GLY A 105 -1.40 -26.00 -6.01
C GLY A 105 0.01 -25.90 -5.46
N GLU A 106 0.96 -26.23 -6.31
CA GLU A 106 2.40 -26.20 -6.05
C GLU A 106 3.09 -25.45 -7.19
N LEU A 107 4.21 -24.81 -6.89
CA LEU A 107 5.04 -24.16 -7.90
C LEU A 107 6.48 -24.03 -7.40
N THR A 108 7.40 -23.89 -8.35
CA THR A 108 8.80 -23.60 -8.07
C THR A 108 9.09 -22.18 -8.47
N ILE A 109 9.77 -21.41 -7.61
CA ILE A 109 10.32 -20.09 -7.94
C ILE A 109 11.84 -20.14 -7.97
N VAL A 110 12.44 -19.47 -8.94
CA VAL A 110 13.85 -19.12 -8.94
C VAL A 110 13.96 -17.65 -8.56
N LEU A 111 14.61 -17.35 -7.42
CA LEU A 111 14.90 -16.00 -6.94
C LEU A 111 16.40 -15.73 -7.08
N GLY A 112 16.78 -14.89 -8.05
CA GLY A 112 18.19 -14.75 -8.41
C GLY A 112 18.77 -16.10 -8.85
N ASP A 113 19.67 -16.69 -8.07
CA ASP A 113 20.31 -17.98 -8.35
C ASP A 113 19.77 -19.14 -7.49
N GLU A 114 18.77 -18.89 -6.63
CA GLU A 114 18.22 -19.88 -5.70
C GLU A 114 16.85 -20.37 -6.15
N SER A 115 16.66 -21.69 -6.13
CA SER A 115 15.39 -22.35 -6.46
C SER A 115 14.68 -22.80 -5.20
N HIS A 116 13.35 -22.54 -5.12
CA HIS A 116 12.52 -22.90 -3.99
C HIS A 116 11.24 -23.57 -4.46
N ASP A 117 10.97 -24.77 -3.94
CA ASP A 117 9.69 -25.45 -4.14
C ASP A 117 8.69 -24.95 -3.11
N LEU A 118 7.53 -24.56 -3.57
CA LEU A 118 6.49 -23.87 -2.81
C LEU A 118 5.19 -24.67 -2.82
N SER A 119 4.54 -24.73 -1.68
CA SER A 119 3.22 -25.34 -1.49
C SER A 119 2.27 -24.36 -0.81
N VAL A 120 1.02 -24.76 -0.67
CA VAL A 120 -0.02 -23.96 -0.02
C VAL A 120 0.43 -23.43 1.34
N GLY A 121 0.27 -22.12 1.53
CA GLY A 121 0.70 -21.40 2.73
C GLY A 121 2.12 -20.85 2.67
N SER A 122 2.92 -21.18 1.64
CA SER A 122 4.23 -20.56 1.43
C SER A 122 4.08 -19.04 1.24
N TYR A 123 4.95 -18.28 1.90
CA TYR A 123 5.01 -16.81 1.79
C TYR A 123 6.36 -16.38 1.24
N ILE A 124 6.34 -15.54 0.23
CA ILE A 124 7.52 -15.09 -0.50
C ILE A 124 7.55 -13.56 -0.51
N VAL A 125 8.72 -12.98 -0.28
CA VAL A 125 9.01 -11.57 -0.53
C VAL A 125 10.00 -11.49 -1.69
N ILE A 126 9.60 -10.84 -2.76
CA ILE A 126 10.44 -10.61 -3.94
C ILE A 126 10.82 -9.13 -3.94
N PRO A 127 12.07 -8.77 -3.58
CA PRO A 127 12.51 -7.38 -3.63
C PRO A 127 12.41 -6.80 -5.04
N GLY A 128 12.12 -5.52 -5.12
CA GLY A 128 12.14 -4.81 -6.40
C GLY A 128 13.48 -5.00 -7.12
N LYS A 129 13.42 -5.21 -8.43
CA LYS A 129 14.54 -5.45 -9.35
C LYS A 129 15.28 -6.79 -9.16
N LEU A 130 14.80 -7.68 -8.29
CA LEU A 130 15.32 -9.04 -8.22
C LEU A 130 14.74 -9.86 -9.38
N ASN A 131 15.63 -10.45 -10.21
CA ASN A 131 15.23 -11.36 -11.26
C ASN A 131 14.63 -12.63 -10.68
N HIS A 132 13.51 -13.07 -11.22
CA HIS A 132 12.85 -14.30 -10.82
C HIS A 132 12.02 -14.90 -11.95
N SER A 133 11.79 -16.21 -11.86
CA SER A 133 10.95 -16.98 -12.78
C SER A 133 10.13 -18.00 -12.00
N TRP A 134 9.05 -18.51 -12.62
CA TRP A 134 8.13 -19.45 -11.98
C TRP A 134 7.89 -20.66 -12.88
N ASP A 135 7.75 -21.81 -12.27
CA ASP A 135 7.35 -23.06 -12.92
C ASP A 135 6.21 -23.70 -12.14
N VAL A 136 5.16 -24.12 -12.84
CA VAL A 136 4.09 -24.94 -12.28
C VAL A 136 4.28 -26.37 -12.76
N PRO A 137 4.30 -27.38 -11.88
CA PRO A 137 4.48 -28.78 -12.28
C PRO A 137 3.44 -29.22 -13.32
N VAL A 138 3.89 -30.01 -14.30
CA VAL A 138 3.01 -30.59 -15.33
C VAL A 138 2.03 -31.59 -14.73
N ALA A 139 2.50 -32.36 -13.73
CA ALA A 139 1.69 -33.35 -13.02
C ALA A 139 1.15 -32.72 -11.74
N GLY A 140 0.03 -32.02 -11.83
CA GLY A 140 -0.56 -31.33 -10.68
C GLY A 140 -1.78 -30.53 -11.07
N GLU A 141 -2.22 -29.71 -10.16
CA GLU A 141 -3.32 -28.74 -10.36
C GLU A 141 -2.76 -27.39 -10.80
N ASP A 142 -3.64 -26.53 -11.30
CA ASP A 142 -3.32 -25.12 -11.51
C ASP A 142 -2.86 -24.49 -10.19
N ALA A 143 -1.83 -23.68 -10.22
CA ALA A 143 -1.38 -22.94 -9.04
C ALA A 143 -2.13 -21.61 -8.93
N ILE A 144 -2.57 -21.28 -7.70
CA ILE A 144 -3.18 -19.98 -7.38
C ILE A 144 -2.30 -19.29 -6.35
N ILE A 145 -1.95 -18.04 -6.66
CA ILE A 145 -1.24 -17.17 -5.74
C ILE A 145 -2.05 -15.91 -5.45
N LEU A 146 -1.92 -15.40 -4.23
CA LEU A 146 -2.34 -14.05 -3.87
C LEU A 146 -1.11 -13.14 -3.89
N VAL A 147 -1.18 -12.06 -4.63
CA VAL A 147 -0.10 -11.10 -4.82
C VAL A 147 -0.50 -9.74 -4.28
N ARG A 148 0.41 -9.09 -3.55
CA ARG A 148 0.35 -7.67 -3.22
C ARG A 148 1.60 -6.98 -3.72
N ARG A 149 1.44 -5.89 -4.47
CA ARG A 149 2.54 -5.03 -4.93
C ARG A 149 2.73 -3.84 -3.99
N ALA A 150 3.99 -3.46 -3.74
CA ALA A 150 4.30 -2.25 -2.97
C ALA A 150 4.06 -0.94 -3.75
N GLY A 151 3.94 -1.03 -5.07
CA GLY A 151 3.66 0.10 -5.98
C GLY A 151 2.96 -0.37 -7.26
N PRO A 152 2.86 0.49 -8.28
CA PRO A 152 2.24 0.13 -9.56
C PRO A 152 2.85 -1.13 -10.15
N ALA A 153 1.99 -2.02 -10.69
CA ALA A 153 2.45 -3.27 -11.28
C ALA A 153 3.11 -3.02 -12.64
N ASP A 154 4.24 -3.65 -12.84
CA ASP A 154 4.97 -3.72 -14.09
C ASP A 154 5.63 -5.10 -14.26
N PHE A 155 6.08 -5.40 -15.47
CA PHE A 155 6.85 -6.60 -15.82
C PHE A 155 8.01 -6.19 -16.73
N ASN A 156 9.22 -6.50 -16.32
CA ASN A 156 10.44 -6.21 -17.07
C ASN A 156 11.13 -7.54 -17.38
N PHE A 157 10.87 -8.08 -18.56
CA PHE A 157 11.48 -9.34 -19.00
C PHE A 157 12.97 -9.16 -19.29
N VAL A 158 13.74 -10.17 -18.92
CA VAL A 158 15.17 -10.21 -19.21
C VAL A 158 15.34 -10.84 -20.59
N ASP A 159 16.03 -10.15 -21.49
CA ASP A 159 16.33 -10.65 -22.82
C ASP A 159 17.10 -11.98 -22.75
N LYS A 160 16.71 -12.95 -23.60
CA LYS A 160 17.34 -14.27 -23.71
C LYS A 160 18.62 -14.21 -24.51
#